data_f2dafddc305cdef74039842870e930d2
#
_entry.id   f2dafddc305cdef74039842870e930d2
#
_cell.length_a   1.000
_cell.length_b   1.000
_cell.length_c   1.000
_cell.angle_alpha   90.00
_cell.angle_beta   90.00
_cell.angle_gamma   90.00
#
_symmetry.space_group_name_H-M   'P 1'
#
loop_
_entity.id
_entity.type
_entity.pdbx_description
1 polymer ?
#
loop_
_entity_poly.entity_id
_entity_poly.type
_entity_poly.pdbx_seq_one_letter_code
_entity_poly.pdbx_strand_id
1 'polypeptide(L)'
;MSASSAPDQVMTLASPAPSASLKRQLPAFVAVGLIGYVIDSTITYGLNRSLGVDPLLARFPAFVVATLVNFGLNRRLTFAHSTEPMMRAFVRYVMVCAVGLAVNYAAYAAALSVWGALGLPLAPPMLFAFVAFGSGVAMFVTYFGYRMFAFRV
;
A
#
# COMPACT_ATOMS: atom_id res chain seq x y z
N MET A 1 52.88 32.08 29.80
CA MET A 1 52.65 31.28 28.59
C MET A 1 51.81 30.10 29.04
N SER A 2 50.54 30.17 28.84
CA SER A 2 49.61 29.11 29.22
C SER A 2 48.77 28.77 27.96
N ALA A 3 49.04 27.60 27.40
CA ALA A 3 48.36 27.10 26.22
C ALA A 3 47.01 26.50 26.67
N SER A 4 45.94 27.18 26.28
CA SER A 4 44.57 26.66 26.43
C SER A 4 44.31 25.59 25.37
N SER A 5 44.25 24.32 25.81
CA SER A 5 43.79 23.20 24.99
C SER A 5 42.27 23.25 24.84
N ALA A 6 41.82 23.54 23.63
CA ALA A 6 40.43 23.38 23.26
C ALA A 6 40.06 21.89 23.30
N PRO A 7 38.90 21.51 23.87
CA PRO A 7 38.42 20.13 23.79
C PRO A 7 37.96 19.79 22.38
N ASP A 8 38.56 18.75 21.81
CA ASP A 8 38.07 18.09 20.58
C ASP A 8 36.58 17.73 20.70
N GLN A 9 35.78 18.49 20.01
CA GLN A 9 34.39 18.09 19.77
C GLN A 9 34.42 16.92 18.81
N VAL A 10 34.45 15.72 19.37
CA VAL A 10 34.15 14.48 18.64
C VAL A 10 32.72 14.62 18.15
N MET A 11 32.57 14.99 16.88
CA MET A 11 31.33 15.01 16.17
C MET A 11 30.83 13.57 16.11
N THR A 12 30.00 13.20 17.08
CA THR A 12 29.30 11.91 17.11
C THR A 12 28.44 11.87 15.88
N LEU A 13 28.94 11.22 14.83
CA LEU A 13 28.13 10.89 13.65
C LEU A 13 26.98 10.04 14.16
N ALA A 14 25.80 10.66 14.24
CA ALA A 14 24.56 9.95 14.55
C ALA A 14 24.44 8.79 13.58
N SER A 15 24.57 7.58 14.10
CA SER A 15 24.35 6.36 13.33
C SER A 15 22.97 6.45 12.68
N PRO A 16 22.82 6.24 11.36
CA PRO A 16 21.53 6.28 10.73
C PRO A 16 20.61 5.27 11.43
N ALA A 17 19.44 5.74 11.86
CA ALA A 17 18.46 4.90 12.52
C ALA A 17 18.24 3.62 11.69
N PRO A 18 18.23 2.43 12.32
CA PRO A 18 18.14 1.18 11.59
C PRO A 18 16.88 1.18 10.74
N SER A 19 17.05 1.19 9.43
CA SER A 19 15.96 1.02 8.48
C SER A 19 15.25 -0.29 8.82
N ALA A 20 13.98 -0.23 9.18
CA ALA A 20 13.21 -1.43 9.51
C ALA A 20 13.36 -2.44 8.37
N SER A 21 13.81 -3.65 8.70
CA SER A 21 14.15 -4.64 7.68
C SER A 21 12.93 -4.96 6.83
N LEU A 22 13.12 -5.10 5.52
CA LEU A 22 12.09 -5.47 4.54
C LEU A 22 11.27 -6.69 5.01
N LYS A 23 11.92 -7.64 5.68
CA LYS A 23 11.31 -8.85 6.24
C LYS A 23 10.21 -8.56 7.27
N ARG A 24 10.26 -7.41 7.94
CA ARG A 24 9.26 -7.01 8.94
C ARG A 24 8.20 -6.09 8.37
N GLN A 25 8.56 -5.24 7.42
CA GLN A 25 7.64 -4.29 6.79
C GLN A 25 6.65 -4.98 5.84
N LEU A 26 7.10 -5.95 5.05
CA LEU A 26 6.25 -6.60 4.04
C LEU A 26 5.08 -7.39 4.66
N PRO A 27 5.26 -8.24 5.68
CA PRO A 27 4.12 -8.89 6.34
C PRO A 27 3.15 -7.91 6.98
N ALA A 28 3.65 -6.83 7.62
CA ALA A 28 2.81 -5.79 8.18
C ALA A 28 1.97 -5.09 7.10
N PHE A 29 2.58 -4.78 5.94
CA PHE A 29 1.89 -4.20 4.81
C PHE A 29 0.78 -5.11 4.27
N VAL A 30 1.06 -6.40 4.10
CA VAL A 30 0.05 -7.38 3.67
C VAL A 30 -1.09 -7.47 4.68
N ALA A 31 -0.79 -7.54 5.97
CA ALA A 31 -1.81 -7.57 7.01
C ALA A 31 -2.70 -6.32 6.99
N VAL A 32 -2.11 -5.13 6.83
CA VAL A 32 -2.88 -3.88 6.68
C VAL A 32 -3.77 -3.92 5.44
N GLY A 33 -3.27 -4.44 4.31
CA GLY A 33 -4.08 -4.62 3.10
C GLY A 33 -5.29 -5.54 3.32
N LEU A 34 -5.11 -6.65 4.04
CA LEU A 34 -6.21 -7.55 4.40
C LEU A 34 -7.23 -6.89 5.32
N ILE A 35 -6.79 -6.11 6.31
CA ILE A 35 -7.69 -5.33 7.18
C ILE A 35 -8.53 -4.37 6.34
N GLY A 36 -7.91 -3.65 5.40
CA GLY A 36 -8.62 -2.74 4.51
C GLY A 36 -9.66 -3.46 3.65
N TYR A 37 -9.33 -4.62 3.12
CA TYR A 37 -10.27 -5.45 2.37
C TYR A 37 -11.47 -5.87 3.22
N VAL A 38 -11.25 -6.30 4.45
CA VAL A 38 -12.34 -6.68 5.38
C VAL A 38 -13.24 -5.48 5.68
N ILE A 39 -12.66 -4.30 5.93
CA ILE A 39 -13.41 -3.06 6.19
C ILE A 39 -14.25 -2.68 4.97
N ASP A 40 -13.63 -2.62 3.77
CA ASP A 40 -14.32 -2.27 2.52
C ASP A 40 -15.49 -3.23 2.24
N SER A 41 -15.25 -4.53 2.34
CA SER A 41 -16.24 -5.56 2.09
C SER A 41 -17.39 -5.50 3.12
N THR A 42 -17.07 -5.30 4.40
CA THR A 42 -18.07 -5.25 5.47
C THR A 42 -18.98 -4.04 5.33
N ILE A 43 -18.40 -2.86 5.05
CA ILE A 43 -19.18 -1.63 4.87
C ILE A 43 -20.04 -1.73 3.61
N THR A 44 -19.45 -2.20 2.48
CA THR A 44 -20.20 -2.38 1.22
C THR A 44 -21.38 -3.31 1.42
N TYR A 45 -21.15 -4.48 2.02
CA TYR A 45 -22.20 -5.45 2.31
C TYR A 45 -23.25 -4.89 3.28
N GLY A 46 -22.82 -4.22 4.35
CA GLY A 46 -23.73 -3.63 5.34
C GLY A 46 -24.64 -2.57 4.74
N LEU A 47 -24.10 -1.64 3.95
CA LEU A 47 -24.90 -0.60 3.26
C LEU A 47 -25.90 -1.20 2.26
N ASN A 48 -25.46 -2.20 1.49
CA ASN A 48 -26.36 -2.87 0.56
C ASN A 48 -27.45 -3.65 1.29
N ARG A 49 -27.10 -4.46 2.31
CA ARG A 49 -28.05 -5.36 2.99
C ARG A 49 -29.01 -4.62 3.90
N SER A 50 -28.57 -3.59 4.63
CA SER A 50 -29.38 -2.90 5.65
C SER A 50 -30.13 -1.69 5.11
N LEU A 51 -29.57 -0.99 4.12
CA LEU A 51 -30.12 0.25 3.59
C LEU A 51 -30.55 0.13 2.12
N GLY A 52 -30.38 -1.03 1.48
CA GLY A 52 -30.73 -1.25 0.08
C GLY A 52 -29.91 -0.42 -0.91
N VAL A 53 -28.76 0.14 -0.48
CA VAL A 53 -27.92 0.96 -1.35
C VAL A 53 -27.33 0.09 -2.46
N ASP A 54 -27.37 0.60 -3.70
CA ASP A 54 -26.74 -0.08 -4.83
C ASP A 54 -25.28 -0.46 -4.52
N PRO A 55 -24.80 -1.68 -4.82
CA PRO A 55 -23.46 -2.13 -4.49
C PRO A 55 -22.34 -1.23 -5.02
N LEU A 56 -22.50 -0.62 -6.21
CA LEU A 56 -21.49 0.30 -6.76
C LEU A 56 -21.46 1.62 -5.97
N LEU A 57 -22.62 2.13 -5.55
CA LEU A 57 -22.70 3.34 -4.72
C LEU A 57 -22.20 3.07 -3.30
N ALA A 58 -22.52 1.91 -2.73
CA ALA A 58 -22.06 1.49 -1.40
C ALA A 58 -20.53 1.37 -1.32
N ARG A 59 -19.89 1.02 -2.44
CA ARG A 59 -18.45 0.85 -2.52
C ARG A 59 -17.66 2.15 -2.36
N PHE A 60 -18.22 3.29 -2.75
CA PHE A 60 -17.52 4.57 -2.63
C PHE A 60 -17.20 4.95 -1.17
N PRO A 61 -18.19 5.06 -0.25
CA PRO A 61 -17.89 5.34 1.15
C PRO A 61 -17.06 4.24 1.82
N ALA A 62 -17.29 2.98 1.47
CA ALA A 62 -16.50 1.85 1.97
C ALA A 62 -15.01 2.00 1.63
N PHE A 63 -14.71 2.31 0.36
CA PHE A 63 -13.35 2.55 -0.11
C PHE A 63 -12.69 3.74 0.58
N VAL A 64 -13.41 4.85 0.78
CA VAL A 64 -12.88 6.02 1.49
C VAL A 64 -12.49 5.65 2.92
N VAL A 65 -13.37 4.98 3.66
CA VAL A 65 -13.09 4.55 5.05
C VAL A 65 -11.90 3.58 5.08
N ALA A 66 -11.89 2.56 4.24
CA ALA A 66 -10.80 1.59 4.16
C ALA A 66 -9.46 2.28 3.84
N THR A 67 -9.45 3.24 2.92
CA THR A 67 -8.26 4.00 2.53
C THR A 67 -7.70 4.81 3.70
N LEU A 68 -8.57 5.51 4.45
CA LEU A 68 -8.17 6.29 5.63
C LEU A 68 -7.59 5.40 6.74
N VAL A 69 -8.25 4.29 7.03
CA VAL A 69 -7.77 3.31 8.03
C VAL A 69 -6.44 2.71 7.59
N ASN A 70 -6.33 2.26 6.34
CA ASN A 70 -5.10 1.69 5.80
C ASN A 70 -3.94 2.69 5.81
N PHE A 71 -4.19 3.96 5.48
CA PHE A 71 -3.17 5.00 5.60
C PHE A 71 -2.65 5.12 7.04
N GLY A 72 -3.56 5.21 8.01
CA GLY A 72 -3.21 5.30 9.44
C GLY A 72 -2.43 4.09 9.94
N LEU A 73 -2.88 2.89 9.57
CA LEU A 73 -2.21 1.63 9.94
C LEU A 73 -0.84 1.49 9.28
N ASN A 74 -0.74 1.77 7.98
CA ASN A 74 0.54 1.73 7.27
C ASN A 74 1.54 2.71 7.89
N ARG A 75 1.11 3.93 8.22
CA ARG A 75 1.95 4.92 8.85
C ARG A 75 2.45 4.46 10.23
N ARG A 76 1.61 3.80 11.03
CA ARG A 76 1.96 3.37 12.39
C ARG A 76 2.70 2.03 12.45
N LEU A 77 2.33 1.08 11.61
CA LEU A 77 2.80 -0.30 11.70
C LEU A 77 3.87 -0.63 10.66
N THR A 78 3.66 -0.21 9.42
CA THR A 78 4.55 -0.56 8.31
C THR A 78 5.69 0.45 8.17
N PHE A 79 5.37 1.74 8.27
CA PHE A 79 6.29 2.86 8.01
C PHE A 79 6.42 3.79 9.23
N ALA A 80 6.54 3.23 10.43
CA ALA A 80 6.58 3.97 11.70
C ALA A 80 7.75 4.97 11.81
N HIS A 81 8.81 4.79 11.02
CA HIS A 81 9.97 5.68 11.01
C HIS A 81 9.83 6.89 10.06
N SER A 82 8.69 7.02 9.38
CA SER A 82 8.46 8.13 8.45
C SER A 82 8.33 9.46 9.20
N THR A 83 9.14 10.44 8.81
CA THR A 83 9.11 11.82 9.30
C THR A 83 8.29 12.77 8.40
N GLU A 84 7.71 12.25 7.31
CA GLU A 84 6.93 13.07 6.38
C GLU A 84 5.70 13.68 7.04
N PRO A 85 5.37 14.96 6.75
CA PRO A 85 4.15 15.59 7.21
C PRO A 85 2.90 14.80 6.78
N MET A 86 1.93 14.65 7.70
CA MET A 86 0.78 13.78 7.53
C MET A 86 0.00 14.04 6.23
N MET A 87 -0.31 15.30 5.94
CA MET A 87 -1.07 15.67 4.74
C MET A 87 -0.31 15.33 3.45
N ARG A 88 1.00 15.61 3.41
CA ARG A 88 1.83 15.29 2.25
C ARG A 88 1.95 13.79 2.04
N ALA A 89 2.16 13.04 3.11
CA ALA A 89 2.19 11.58 3.07
C ALA A 89 0.85 11.00 2.60
N PHE A 90 -0.27 11.56 3.06
CA PHE A 90 -1.60 11.12 2.65
C PHE A 90 -1.88 11.37 1.16
N VAL A 91 -1.60 12.56 0.65
CA VAL A 91 -1.78 12.86 -0.79
C VAL A 91 -0.94 11.91 -1.65
N ARG A 92 0.32 11.71 -1.29
CA ARG A 92 1.20 10.77 -2.00
C ARG A 92 0.73 9.32 -1.89
N TYR A 93 0.20 8.94 -0.73
CA TYR A 93 -0.40 7.63 -0.51
C TYR A 93 -1.55 7.38 -1.48
N VAL A 94 -2.49 8.33 -1.61
CA VAL A 94 -3.61 8.22 -2.56
C VAL A 94 -3.13 8.16 -4.01
N MET A 95 -2.10 8.92 -4.37
CA MET A 95 -1.49 8.83 -5.72
C MET A 95 -0.92 7.43 -5.98
N VAL A 96 -0.21 6.85 -5.02
CA VAL A 96 0.32 5.48 -5.15
C VAL A 96 -0.82 4.46 -5.24
N CYS A 97 -1.92 4.63 -4.50
CA CYS A 97 -3.12 3.79 -4.63
C CYS A 97 -3.67 3.81 -6.06
N ALA A 98 -3.78 5.00 -6.66
CA ALA A 98 -4.28 5.16 -8.03
C ALA A 98 -3.35 4.46 -9.05
N VAL A 99 -2.04 4.62 -8.90
CA VAL A 99 -1.05 3.92 -9.73
C VAL A 99 -1.15 2.40 -9.54
N GLY A 100 -1.27 1.93 -8.31
CA GLY A 100 -1.44 0.51 -8.00
C GLY A 100 -2.70 -0.09 -8.63
N LEU A 101 -3.80 0.65 -8.63
CA LEU A 101 -5.04 0.24 -9.29
C LEU A 101 -4.85 0.12 -10.81
N ALA A 102 -4.21 1.11 -11.43
CA ALA A 102 -3.91 1.10 -12.87
C ALA A 102 -3.00 -0.09 -13.25
N VAL A 103 -1.96 -0.34 -12.44
CA VAL A 103 -1.04 -1.46 -12.63
C VAL A 103 -1.75 -2.80 -12.46
N ASN A 104 -2.62 -2.94 -11.44
CA ASN A 104 -3.43 -4.14 -11.25
C ASN A 104 -4.25 -4.46 -12.49
N TYR A 105 -4.96 -3.46 -12.99
CA TYR A 105 -5.81 -3.62 -14.16
C TYR A 105 -5.00 -3.94 -15.44
N ALA A 106 -3.89 -3.25 -15.65
CA ALA A 106 -3.01 -3.48 -16.79
C ALA A 106 -2.40 -4.90 -16.77
N ALA A 107 -1.93 -5.36 -15.61
CA ALA A 107 -1.39 -6.71 -15.45
C ALA A 107 -2.45 -7.80 -15.68
N TYR A 108 -3.66 -7.59 -15.15
CA TYR A 108 -4.80 -8.47 -15.41
C TYR A 108 -5.15 -8.53 -16.91
N ALA A 109 -5.27 -7.37 -17.55
CA ALA A 109 -5.57 -7.30 -19.00
C ALA A 109 -4.48 -7.93 -19.85
N ALA A 110 -3.21 -7.73 -19.50
CA ALA A 110 -2.08 -8.37 -20.19
C ALA A 110 -2.13 -9.90 -20.05
N ALA A 111 -2.42 -10.42 -18.86
CA ALA A 111 -2.55 -11.86 -18.65
C ALA A 111 -3.66 -12.47 -19.51
N LEU A 112 -4.83 -11.81 -19.58
CA LEU A 112 -5.93 -12.23 -20.44
C LEU A 112 -5.55 -12.20 -21.92
N SER A 113 -4.88 -11.15 -22.38
CA SER A 113 -4.47 -10.98 -23.78
C SER A 113 -3.46 -12.06 -24.20
N VAL A 114 -2.47 -12.33 -23.35
CA VAL A 114 -1.48 -13.42 -23.61
C VAL A 114 -2.18 -14.77 -23.67
N TRP A 115 -3.11 -15.04 -22.72
CA TRP A 115 -3.85 -16.30 -22.71
C TRP A 115 -4.70 -16.50 -23.96
N GLY A 116 -5.39 -15.45 -24.40
CA GLY A 116 -6.15 -15.47 -25.65
C GLY A 116 -5.27 -15.67 -26.90
N ALA A 117 -4.11 -15.02 -26.94
CA ALA A 117 -3.15 -15.17 -28.05
C ALA A 117 -2.58 -16.59 -28.16
N LEU A 118 -2.52 -17.33 -27.04
CA LEU A 118 -2.12 -18.74 -27.03
C LEU A 118 -3.23 -19.69 -27.47
N GLY A 119 -4.44 -19.18 -27.77
CA GLY A 119 -5.59 -19.99 -28.18
C GLY A 119 -6.12 -20.92 -27.09
N LEU A 120 -5.80 -20.65 -25.83
CA LEU A 120 -6.19 -21.50 -24.70
C LEU A 120 -7.62 -21.19 -24.23
N PRO A 121 -8.43 -22.24 -23.89
CA PRO A 121 -9.77 -22.00 -23.40
C PRO A 121 -9.78 -21.29 -22.03
N LEU A 122 -10.60 -20.27 -21.91
CA LEU A 122 -10.74 -19.51 -20.66
C LEU A 122 -11.72 -20.21 -19.72
N ALA A 123 -11.21 -20.98 -18.79
CA ALA A 123 -12.02 -21.60 -17.73
C ALA A 123 -12.26 -20.60 -16.59
N PRO A 124 -13.47 -20.58 -15.94
CA PRO A 124 -13.77 -19.66 -14.85
C PRO A 124 -12.72 -19.58 -13.72
N PRO A 125 -12.10 -20.67 -13.27
CA PRO A 125 -11.05 -20.60 -12.25
C PRO A 125 -9.82 -19.78 -12.64
N MET A 126 -9.53 -19.65 -13.94
CA MET A 126 -8.37 -18.90 -14.43
C MET A 126 -8.51 -17.39 -14.22
N LEU A 127 -9.74 -16.88 -14.19
CA LEU A 127 -9.99 -15.47 -13.88
C LEU A 127 -9.48 -15.13 -12.47
N PHE A 128 -9.66 -16.02 -11.50
CA PHE A 128 -9.11 -15.82 -10.15
C PHE A 128 -7.58 -15.76 -10.15
N ALA A 129 -6.93 -16.62 -10.95
CA ALA A 129 -5.47 -16.59 -11.08
C ALA A 129 -4.97 -15.29 -11.70
N PHE A 130 -5.65 -14.75 -12.71
CA PHE A 130 -5.28 -13.48 -13.34
C PHE A 130 -5.55 -12.29 -12.41
N VAL A 131 -6.64 -12.31 -11.64
CA VAL A 131 -6.88 -11.30 -10.59
C VAL A 131 -5.80 -11.36 -9.52
N ALA A 132 -5.41 -12.56 -9.06
CA ALA A 132 -4.34 -12.74 -8.09
C ALA A 132 -2.99 -12.25 -8.63
N PHE A 133 -2.68 -12.53 -9.89
CA PHE A 133 -1.47 -12.04 -10.56
C PHE A 133 -1.44 -10.50 -10.60
N GLY A 134 -2.52 -9.86 -11.10
CA GLY A 134 -2.62 -8.40 -11.13
C GLY A 134 -2.48 -7.77 -9.74
N SER A 135 -3.13 -8.37 -8.73
CA SER A 135 -3.04 -7.91 -7.34
C SER A 135 -1.63 -8.09 -6.76
N GLY A 136 -0.96 -9.18 -7.07
CA GLY A 136 0.43 -9.41 -6.67
C GLY A 136 1.37 -8.36 -7.25
N VAL A 137 1.29 -8.08 -8.55
CA VAL A 137 2.10 -7.04 -9.20
C VAL A 137 1.82 -5.66 -8.58
N ALA A 138 0.55 -5.31 -8.43
CA ALA A 138 0.15 -4.05 -7.82
C ALA A 138 0.63 -3.91 -6.36
N MET A 139 0.63 -5.00 -5.59
CA MET A 139 1.12 -5.03 -4.22
C MET A 139 2.60 -4.63 -4.13
N PHE A 140 3.44 -5.16 -5.01
CA PHE A 140 4.85 -4.76 -5.06
C PHE A 140 5.02 -3.29 -5.43
N VAL A 141 4.31 -2.82 -6.45
CA VAL A 141 4.38 -1.42 -6.89
C VAL A 141 3.92 -0.47 -5.79
N THR A 142 2.80 -0.77 -5.13
CA THR A 142 2.28 0.05 -4.04
C THR A 142 3.19 0.02 -2.80
N TYR A 143 3.74 -1.13 -2.44
CA TYR A 143 4.68 -1.23 -1.32
C TYR A 143 5.89 -0.32 -1.52
N PHE A 144 6.55 -0.41 -2.68
CA PHE A 144 7.71 0.43 -2.97
C PHE A 144 7.32 1.90 -3.14
N GLY A 145 6.17 2.18 -3.77
CA GLY A 145 5.63 3.53 -3.89
C GLY A 145 5.35 4.17 -2.52
N TYR A 146 4.78 3.42 -1.58
CA TYR A 146 4.58 3.91 -0.21
C TYR A 146 5.92 4.15 0.49
N ARG A 147 6.83 3.18 0.43
CA ARG A 147 8.13 3.27 1.08
C ARG A 147 8.94 4.46 0.58
N MET A 148 9.08 4.61 -0.73
CA MET A 148 9.99 5.57 -1.35
C MET A 148 9.37 6.95 -1.55
N PHE A 149 8.07 7.01 -1.82
CA PHE A 149 7.40 8.25 -2.21
C PHE A 149 6.45 8.80 -1.15
N ALA A 150 5.57 7.98 -0.58
CA ALA A 150 4.58 8.46 0.38
C ALA A 150 5.17 8.70 1.78
N PHE A 151 5.91 7.73 2.30
CA PHE A 151 6.44 7.75 3.67
C PHE A 151 7.95 8.04 3.75
N ARG A 152 8.69 7.88 2.66
CA ARG A 152 10.13 8.15 2.53
C ARG A 152 10.98 7.53 3.65
N VAL A 153 10.96 6.21 3.75
CA VAL A 153 11.69 5.40 4.73
C VAL A 153 12.65 4.41 4.07
#